data_8d5862f11467c8fdc3ab93dd4d58acce
#
_entry.id   8d5862f11467c8fdc3ab93dd4d58acce
#
_cell.length_a   1.000
_cell.length_b   1.000
_cell.length_c   1.000
_cell.angle_alpha   90.00
_cell.angle_beta   90.00
_cell.angle_gamma   90.00
#
_symmetry.space_group_name_H-M   'P 1'
#
loop_
_entity.id
_entity.type
_entity.pdbx_description
1 polymer ?
#
loop_
_entity_poly.entity_id
_entity_poly.type
_entity_poly.pdbx_seq_one_letter_code
_entity_poly.pdbx_strand_id
1 'polypeptide(L)'
;MLLAAVLACCAPARLCADSFAGLGQESPGFATVTPGAALAFPRDFGAHPGFRTEWWYLTANLRDASGASYGAQWTLFRSALAPGPEQEGWADPVVFMGHAAVTTASEHLFAETLARGGVGQAGVVATPFRAFIDDWSLEARDNGADAGISRLFVSASGAQFRYRLTLSADMPPVLEGDKGYSRKSEDGRASYYFSQPFYAVEGELILRGAPIKVTGRAWMDREWSSQPLSPDQKGWDWFSLHLSSGEKLMLCRLRGVSGRDFIGGNWIDADGATRQLAPEDVSIEPLATTTLASTTLPTRWRVTVKSHALAIETTPLNPASWMATRFAYWEGPIRFTGSHVGEGYLEMTGY
;
A
#
# COMPACT_ATOMS: atom_id res chain seq x y z
N MET A 1 1.77 -68.27 -2.02
CA MET A 1 1.15 -66.97 -2.23
C MET A 1 1.87 -65.97 -1.35
N LEU A 2 2.81 -65.21 -1.91
CA LEU A 2 3.48 -64.12 -1.24
C LEU A 2 2.76 -62.80 -1.60
N LEU A 3 2.24 -62.11 -0.60
CA LEU A 3 1.71 -60.76 -0.73
C LEU A 3 2.89 -59.78 -0.57
N ALA A 4 3.23 -59.10 -1.65
CA ALA A 4 4.18 -57.99 -1.61
C ALA A 4 3.42 -56.69 -1.26
N ALA A 5 3.72 -56.15 -0.06
CA ALA A 5 3.22 -54.84 0.39
C ALA A 5 4.06 -53.76 -0.31
N VAL A 6 3.45 -52.97 -1.16
CA VAL A 6 4.03 -51.75 -1.72
C VAL A 6 3.87 -50.62 -0.69
N LEU A 7 4.95 -50.27 -0.01
CA LEU A 7 5.03 -49.05 0.76
C LEU A 7 5.18 -47.87 -0.23
N ALA A 8 4.12 -47.12 -0.41
CA ALA A 8 4.20 -45.81 -1.07
C ALA A 8 4.85 -44.82 -0.12
N CYS A 9 6.10 -44.44 -0.36
CA CYS A 9 6.75 -43.31 0.28
C CYS A 9 6.05 -42.01 -0.17
N CYS A 10 5.15 -41.51 0.64
CA CYS A 10 4.73 -40.11 0.54
C CYS A 10 5.91 -39.24 0.98
N ALA A 11 6.67 -38.71 0.04
CA ALA A 11 7.59 -37.63 0.33
C ALA A 11 6.76 -36.43 0.86
N PRO A 12 7.15 -35.80 1.96
CA PRO A 12 6.47 -34.60 2.41
C PRO A 12 6.63 -33.55 1.31
N ALA A 13 5.50 -33.06 0.79
CA ALA A 13 5.49 -31.86 -0.02
C ALA A 13 6.18 -30.77 0.84
N ARG A 14 7.28 -30.23 0.34
CA ARG A 14 7.88 -29.03 0.92
C ARG A 14 6.82 -27.97 0.79
N LEU A 15 6.21 -27.58 1.92
CA LEU A 15 5.51 -26.32 2.06
C LEU A 15 6.58 -25.25 1.80
N CYS A 16 6.67 -24.79 0.55
CA CYS A 16 7.29 -23.50 0.28
C CYS A 16 6.55 -22.53 1.18
N ALA A 17 7.26 -21.76 1.98
CA ALA A 17 6.65 -20.66 2.72
C ALA A 17 5.99 -19.76 1.67
N ASP A 18 4.66 -19.77 1.62
CA ASP A 18 3.92 -18.95 0.67
C ASP A 18 4.23 -17.49 0.97
N SER A 19 4.69 -16.77 -0.03
CA SER A 19 4.85 -15.32 0.05
C SER A 19 3.51 -14.68 0.40
N PHE A 20 3.54 -13.53 1.08
CA PHE A 20 2.34 -12.81 1.48
C PHE A 20 1.34 -12.70 0.32
N ALA A 21 0.10 -13.11 0.54
CA ALA A 21 -1.01 -13.09 -0.41
C ALA A 21 -0.71 -13.78 -1.78
N GLY A 22 0.27 -14.66 -1.85
CA GLY A 22 0.66 -15.33 -3.11
C GLY A 22 1.37 -14.42 -4.12
N LEU A 23 1.83 -13.24 -3.70
CA LEU A 23 2.46 -12.24 -4.57
C LEU A 23 3.82 -12.66 -5.15
N GLY A 24 4.46 -13.68 -4.58
CA GLY A 24 5.70 -14.28 -5.10
C GLY A 24 5.49 -15.45 -6.07
N GLN A 25 4.25 -15.83 -6.34
CA GLN A 25 3.96 -16.96 -7.25
C GLN A 25 4.21 -16.58 -8.71
N GLU A 26 4.65 -17.56 -9.52
CA GLU A 26 4.80 -17.40 -10.96
C GLU A 26 3.48 -17.03 -11.64
N SER A 27 3.55 -16.16 -12.65
CA SER A 27 2.39 -15.58 -13.33
C SER A 27 2.50 -15.73 -14.86
N PRO A 28 2.54 -16.96 -15.39
CA PRO A 28 2.69 -17.19 -16.83
C PRO A 28 1.52 -16.58 -17.61
N GLY A 29 1.84 -15.97 -18.74
CA GLY A 29 0.85 -15.35 -19.63
C GLY A 29 0.45 -13.91 -19.27
N PHE A 30 0.84 -13.41 -18.11
CA PHE A 30 0.68 -11.99 -17.77
C PHE A 30 1.85 -11.14 -18.27
N ALA A 31 1.62 -9.85 -18.44
CA ALA A 31 2.66 -8.89 -18.78
C ALA A 31 3.71 -8.79 -17.67
N THR A 32 4.94 -8.53 -18.06
CA THR A 32 6.06 -8.30 -17.13
C THR A 32 6.45 -6.84 -17.11
N VAL A 33 6.86 -6.38 -15.93
CA VAL A 33 7.40 -5.02 -15.76
C VAL A 33 8.82 -4.97 -16.36
N THR A 34 9.06 -4.00 -17.23
CA THR A 34 10.34 -3.83 -17.92
C THR A 34 10.92 -2.45 -17.65
N PRO A 35 12.25 -2.32 -17.48
CA PRO A 35 12.89 -1.02 -17.30
C PRO A 35 12.71 -0.14 -18.54
N GLY A 36 12.67 1.18 -18.34
CA GLY A 36 12.60 2.17 -19.41
C GLY A 36 11.22 2.40 -20.01
N ALA A 37 10.17 1.70 -19.54
CA ALA A 37 8.80 2.01 -19.92
C ALA A 37 8.35 3.35 -19.30
N ALA A 38 7.76 4.21 -20.12
CA ALA A 38 7.25 5.50 -19.66
C ALA A 38 5.81 5.37 -19.16
N LEU A 39 5.55 5.87 -17.94
CA LEU A 39 4.20 6.04 -17.44
C LEU A 39 3.53 7.23 -18.17
N ALA A 40 2.26 7.10 -18.49
CA ALA A 40 1.50 8.10 -19.25
C ALA A 40 0.19 8.43 -18.52
N PHE A 41 0.08 9.66 -18.04
CA PHE A 41 -1.13 10.16 -17.40
C PHE A 41 -2.02 10.88 -18.41
N PRO A 42 -3.37 10.75 -18.30
CA PRO A 42 -4.13 10.11 -17.24
C PRO A 42 -4.32 8.60 -17.37
N ARG A 43 -3.87 7.95 -18.45
CA ARG A 43 -4.09 6.52 -18.72
C ARG A 43 -3.72 5.64 -17.51
N ASP A 44 -2.55 5.85 -16.92
CA ASP A 44 -1.99 4.98 -15.89
C ASP A 44 -2.55 5.27 -14.48
N PHE A 45 -3.54 6.16 -14.35
CA PHE A 45 -4.41 6.22 -13.17
C PHE A 45 -5.39 5.04 -13.15
N GLY A 46 -5.73 4.51 -14.31
CA GLY A 46 -6.67 3.41 -14.52
C GLY A 46 -6.09 2.03 -14.27
N ALA A 47 -6.86 1.01 -14.62
CA ALA A 47 -6.48 -0.39 -14.54
C ALA A 47 -5.55 -0.81 -15.70
N HIS A 48 -4.72 -1.82 -15.44
CA HIS A 48 -3.79 -2.42 -16.39
C HIS A 48 -4.11 -3.91 -16.57
N PRO A 49 -5.07 -4.28 -17.42
CA PRO A 49 -5.58 -5.66 -17.55
C PRO A 49 -4.53 -6.71 -17.88
N GLY A 50 -3.44 -6.30 -18.53
CA GLY A 50 -2.32 -7.21 -18.85
C GLY A 50 -1.54 -7.69 -17.63
N PHE A 51 -1.66 -7.01 -16.47
CA PHE A 51 -0.95 -7.35 -15.25
C PHE A 51 -1.86 -8.13 -14.29
N ARG A 52 -1.21 -9.01 -13.51
CA ARG A 52 -1.92 -9.90 -12.58
C ARG A 52 -2.48 -9.17 -11.37
N THR A 53 -1.73 -8.23 -10.80
CA THR A 53 -2.09 -7.54 -9.56
C THR A 53 -1.78 -6.06 -9.63
N GLU A 54 -2.63 -5.27 -9.03
CA GLU A 54 -2.47 -3.83 -8.90
C GLU A 54 -3.30 -3.31 -7.74
N TRP A 55 -2.88 -2.13 -7.19
CA TRP A 55 -3.59 -1.49 -6.11
C TRP A 55 -3.58 0.03 -6.20
N TRP A 56 -4.62 0.60 -5.66
CA TRP A 56 -4.82 2.01 -5.36
C TRP A 56 -4.87 2.11 -3.85
N TYR A 57 -3.88 2.72 -3.26
CA TYR A 57 -3.68 2.76 -1.82
C TYR A 57 -3.60 4.21 -1.36
N LEU A 58 -4.33 4.56 -0.30
CA LEU A 58 -4.37 5.89 0.28
C LEU A 58 -4.26 5.80 1.79
N THR A 59 -3.36 6.57 2.37
CA THR A 59 -3.24 6.78 3.81
C THR A 59 -3.30 8.26 4.16
N ALA A 60 -3.89 8.59 5.31
CA ALA A 60 -4.00 9.95 5.77
C ALA A 60 -3.67 10.07 7.26
N ASN A 61 -2.82 11.06 7.59
CA ASN A 61 -2.58 11.54 8.93
C ASN A 61 -3.48 12.74 9.19
N LEU A 62 -4.40 12.60 10.13
CA LEU A 62 -5.48 13.56 10.37
C LEU A 62 -5.47 14.08 11.79
N ARG A 63 -6.03 15.29 11.98
CA ARG A 63 -6.23 15.92 13.28
C ARG A 63 -7.59 16.60 13.34
N ASP A 64 -8.23 16.55 14.51
CA ASP A 64 -9.39 17.37 14.81
C ASP A 64 -9.00 18.76 15.38
N ALA A 65 -10.00 19.59 15.64
CA ALA A 65 -9.81 20.93 16.20
C ALA A 65 -9.19 20.94 17.62
N SER A 66 -9.26 19.83 18.37
CA SER A 66 -8.62 19.67 19.67
C SER A 66 -7.14 19.28 19.57
N GLY A 67 -6.66 18.93 18.37
CA GLY A 67 -5.33 18.39 18.11
C GLY A 67 -5.21 16.89 18.31
N ALA A 68 -6.31 16.17 18.56
CA ALA A 68 -6.31 14.72 18.61
C ALA A 68 -5.98 14.14 17.23
N SER A 69 -5.17 13.08 17.20
CA SER A 69 -4.66 12.48 15.96
C SER A 69 -5.47 11.25 15.58
N TYR A 70 -5.63 11.10 14.27
CA TYR A 70 -6.30 9.97 13.63
C TYR A 70 -5.51 9.51 12.41
N GLY A 71 -5.69 8.25 12.03
CA GLY A 71 -5.31 7.72 10.73
C GLY A 71 -6.53 7.30 9.93
N ALA A 72 -6.50 7.46 8.63
CA ALA A 72 -7.44 6.82 7.72
C ALA A 72 -6.68 6.10 6.62
N GLN A 73 -7.18 4.94 6.22
CA GLN A 73 -6.63 4.12 5.16
C GLN A 73 -7.76 3.68 4.23
N TRP A 74 -7.46 3.64 2.92
CA TRP A 74 -8.31 3.10 1.88
C TRP A 74 -7.46 2.37 0.86
N THR A 75 -7.80 1.13 0.53
CA THR A 75 -7.10 0.37 -0.50
C THR A 75 -8.09 -0.39 -1.36
N LEU A 76 -7.89 -0.34 -2.66
CA LEU A 76 -8.51 -1.23 -3.63
C LEU A 76 -7.44 -2.08 -4.28
N PHE A 77 -7.53 -3.39 -4.10
CA PHE A 77 -6.71 -4.37 -4.81
C PHE A 77 -7.51 -4.93 -5.99
N ARG A 78 -6.87 -5.03 -7.14
CA ARG A 78 -7.36 -5.77 -8.30
C ARG A 78 -6.45 -6.98 -8.54
N SER A 79 -7.04 -8.16 -8.70
CA SER A 79 -6.32 -9.39 -9.02
C SER A 79 -6.99 -10.09 -10.19
N ALA A 80 -6.24 -10.29 -11.27
CA ALA A 80 -6.67 -11.11 -12.40
C ALA A 80 -6.33 -12.58 -12.10
N LEU A 81 -7.34 -13.45 -12.12
CA LEU A 81 -7.21 -14.89 -11.84
C LEU A 81 -6.68 -15.66 -13.05
N ALA A 82 -6.81 -15.11 -14.26
CA ALA A 82 -6.29 -15.65 -15.50
C ALA A 82 -5.80 -14.50 -16.41
N PRO A 83 -4.77 -14.73 -17.24
CA PRO A 83 -4.33 -13.73 -18.21
C PRO A 83 -5.37 -13.57 -19.32
N GLY A 84 -5.45 -12.36 -19.87
CA GLY A 84 -6.36 -12.03 -20.97
C GLY A 84 -7.06 -10.69 -20.78
N PRO A 85 -7.89 -10.29 -21.72
CA PRO A 85 -8.68 -9.06 -21.61
C PRO A 85 -9.77 -9.21 -20.53
N GLU A 86 -10.13 -8.10 -19.92
CA GLU A 86 -11.32 -8.02 -19.08
C GLU A 86 -12.57 -8.36 -19.90
N GLN A 87 -13.54 -8.97 -19.25
CA GLN A 87 -14.78 -9.42 -19.87
C GLN A 87 -15.98 -8.80 -19.18
N GLU A 88 -17.10 -8.71 -19.88
CA GLU A 88 -18.34 -8.27 -19.26
C GLU A 88 -19.01 -9.41 -18.48
N GLY A 89 -19.70 -9.05 -17.41
CA GLY A 89 -20.49 -9.96 -16.60
C GLY A 89 -19.64 -10.92 -15.77
N TRP A 90 -20.23 -12.06 -15.42
CA TRP A 90 -19.63 -13.05 -14.53
C TRP A 90 -18.45 -13.83 -15.15
N ALA A 91 -18.21 -13.69 -16.45
CA ALA A 91 -17.08 -14.29 -17.14
C ALA A 91 -15.75 -13.58 -16.88
N ASP A 92 -15.79 -12.33 -16.37
CA ASP A 92 -14.59 -11.57 -16.06
C ASP A 92 -13.72 -12.31 -15.02
N PRO A 93 -12.44 -12.63 -15.31
CA PRO A 93 -11.55 -13.31 -14.38
C PRO A 93 -10.98 -12.38 -13.28
N VAL A 94 -11.50 -11.17 -13.12
CA VAL A 94 -11.00 -10.19 -12.17
C VAL A 94 -11.77 -10.25 -10.86
N VAL A 95 -11.05 -10.16 -9.75
CA VAL A 95 -11.59 -9.96 -8.40
C VAL A 95 -11.01 -8.68 -7.80
N PHE A 96 -11.85 -8.00 -7.04
CA PHE A 96 -11.47 -6.83 -6.28
C PHE A 96 -11.59 -7.10 -4.79
N MET A 97 -10.70 -6.52 -4.01
CA MET A 97 -10.73 -6.51 -2.56
C MET A 97 -10.51 -5.08 -2.06
N GLY A 98 -11.42 -4.60 -1.23
CA GLY A 98 -11.31 -3.29 -0.59
C GLY A 98 -10.96 -3.44 0.88
N HIS A 99 -9.97 -2.67 1.35
CA HIS A 99 -9.68 -2.49 2.76
C HIS A 99 -9.87 -1.03 3.14
N ALA A 100 -10.45 -0.78 4.30
CA ALA A 100 -10.58 0.56 4.87
C ALA A 100 -10.39 0.51 6.38
N ALA A 101 -9.74 1.52 6.94
CA ALA A 101 -9.55 1.61 8.38
C ALA A 101 -9.58 3.06 8.88
N VAL A 102 -9.91 3.21 10.17
CA VAL A 102 -9.68 4.41 10.95
C VAL A 102 -8.95 4.04 12.23
N THR A 103 -7.84 4.71 12.49
CA THR A 103 -7.00 4.51 13.67
C THR A 103 -7.09 5.72 14.58
N THR A 104 -7.33 5.47 15.85
CA THR A 104 -7.19 6.45 16.96
C THR A 104 -6.07 5.99 17.89
N ALA A 105 -5.75 6.77 18.90
CA ALA A 105 -4.77 6.37 19.93
C ALA A 105 -5.17 5.09 20.69
N SER A 106 -6.46 4.75 20.75
CA SER A 106 -7.00 3.65 21.57
C SER A 106 -7.69 2.56 20.74
N GLU A 107 -8.06 2.84 19.50
CA GLU A 107 -8.83 1.91 18.66
C GLU A 107 -8.28 1.87 17.24
N HIS A 108 -8.39 0.70 16.62
CA HIS A 108 -8.17 0.49 15.19
C HIS A 108 -9.39 -0.20 14.62
N LEU A 109 -10.20 0.54 13.89
CA LEU A 109 -11.45 0.07 13.29
C LEU A 109 -11.20 -0.17 11.81
N PHE A 110 -11.51 -1.35 11.32
CA PHE A 110 -11.28 -1.72 9.91
C PHE A 110 -12.46 -2.48 9.31
N ALA A 111 -12.50 -2.52 7.99
CA ALA A 111 -13.45 -3.29 7.21
C ALA A 111 -12.77 -3.84 5.94
N GLU A 112 -13.27 -4.99 5.49
CA GLU A 112 -12.91 -5.64 4.23
C GLU A 112 -14.17 -5.88 3.41
N THR A 113 -14.09 -5.67 2.09
CA THR A 113 -15.14 -6.05 1.14
C THR A 113 -14.52 -6.72 -0.09
N LEU A 114 -15.28 -7.58 -0.75
CA LEU A 114 -14.85 -8.37 -1.91
C LEU A 114 -15.89 -8.25 -3.02
N ALA A 115 -15.44 -8.06 -4.25
CA ALA A 115 -16.31 -7.98 -5.40
C ALA A 115 -15.72 -8.68 -6.63
N ARG A 116 -16.60 -9.07 -7.57
CA ARG A 116 -16.20 -9.52 -8.90
C ARG A 116 -16.08 -8.32 -9.84
N GLY A 117 -15.13 -8.41 -10.77
CA GLY A 117 -15.10 -7.55 -11.95
C GLY A 117 -16.25 -7.84 -12.91
N GLY A 118 -16.43 -7.01 -13.93
CA GLY A 118 -17.35 -7.23 -15.03
C GLY A 118 -18.85 -7.03 -14.72
N VAL A 119 -19.25 -6.99 -13.45
CA VAL A 119 -20.67 -6.90 -13.02
C VAL A 119 -21.07 -5.52 -12.46
N GLY A 120 -20.15 -4.54 -12.49
CA GLY A 120 -20.42 -3.17 -12.04
C GLY A 120 -20.36 -2.97 -10.51
N GLN A 121 -19.99 -3.98 -9.73
CA GLN A 121 -19.86 -3.89 -8.29
C GLN A 121 -18.54 -3.26 -7.87
N ALA A 122 -17.48 -3.47 -8.63
CA ALA A 122 -16.18 -2.83 -8.46
C ALA A 122 -15.55 -2.55 -9.81
N GLY A 123 -14.63 -1.58 -9.83
CA GLY A 123 -13.93 -1.24 -11.06
C GLY A 123 -13.07 -0.01 -10.92
N VAL A 124 -12.34 0.29 -12.01
CA VAL A 124 -11.50 1.49 -12.11
C VAL A 124 -11.64 2.13 -13.47
N VAL A 125 -11.83 3.44 -13.48
CA VAL A 125 -11.89 4.31 -14.65
C VAL A 125 -10.74 5.30 -14.57
N ALA A 126 -10.01 5.49 -15.67
CA ALA A 126 -8.87 6.41 -15.71
C ALA A 126 -9.31 7.88 -15.80
N THR A 127 -10.39 8.17 -16.53
CA THR A 127 -10.84 9.54 -16.79
C THR A 127 -12.36 9.62 -16.97
N PRO A 128 -13.10 10.40 -16.18
CA PRO A 128 -12.62 10.95 -14.90
C PRO A 128 -12.20 9.82 -13.97
N PHE A 129 -11.12 10.04 -13.20
CA PHE A 129 -10.59 8.98 -12.35
C PHE A 129 -11.63 8.53 -11.31
N ARG A 130 -11.84 7.22 -11.24
CA ARG A 130 -12.67 6.58 -10.22
C ARG A 130 -12.22 5.16 -9.98
N ALA A 131 -11.85 4.84 -8.73
CA ALA A 131 -11.66 3.50 -8.22
C ALA A 131 -12.73 3.22 -7.17
N PHE A 132 -13.46 2.10 -7.28
CA PHE A 132 -14.61 1.86 -6.41
C PHE A 132 -14.85 0.37 -6.16
N ILE A 133 -15.49 0.09 -5.03
CA ILE A 133 -16.00 -1.22 -4.64
C ILE A 133 -17.23 -1.02 -3.74
N ASP A 134 -18.38 -1.57 -4.13
CA ASP A 134 -19.67 -1.32 -3.48
C ASP A 134 -19.95 0.19 -3.36
N ASP A 135 -20.12 0.69 -2.11
CA ASP A 135 -20.31 2.10 -1.79
C ASP A 135 -19.03 2.86 -1.42
N TRP A 136 -17.88 2.21 -1.49
CA TRP A 136 -16.59 2.86 -1.28
C TRP A 136 -16.04 3.40 -2.58
N SER A 137 -15.46 4.60 -2.53
CA SER A 137 -14.86 5.19 -3.72
C SER A 137 -13.66 6.07 -3.38
N LEU A 138 -12.73 6.14 -4.33
CA LEU A 138 -11.69 7.14 -4.48
C LEU A 138 -11.85 7.72 -5.89
N GLU A 139 -12.33 8.96 -6.00
CA GLU A 139 -12.76 9.50 -7.29
C GLU A 139 -12.42 10.98 -7.48
N ALA A 140 -12.23 11.38 -8.73
CA ALA A 140 -11.99 12.78 -9.08
C ALA A 140 -13.19 13.65 -8.70
N ARG A 141 -12.90 14.82 -8.14
CA ARG A 141 -13.91 15.83 -7.81
C ARG A 141 -14.37 16.62 -9.05
N ASP A 142 -13.48 16.75 -10.01
CA ASP A 142 -13.70 17.52 -11.23
C ASP A 142 -14.12 16.58 -12.38
N ASN A 143 -15.09 16.99 -13.20
CA ASN A 143 -15.61 16.20 -14.30
C ASN A 143 -15.03 16.64 -15.66
N GLY A 144 -13.96 17.44 -15.67
CA GLY A 144 -13.31 17.89 -16.90
C GLY A 144 -12.51 16.80 -17.61
N ALA A 145 -12.09 17.07 -18.84
CA ALA A 145 -11.25 16.17 -19.63
C ALA A 145 -9.90 15.86 -18.94
N ASP A 146 -9.45 16.74 -18.04
CA ASP A 146 -8.21 16.60 -17.25
C ASP A 146 -8.48 16.18 -15.81
N ALA A 147 -9.65 15.61 -15.51
CA ALA A 147 -10.04 15.16 -14.19
C ALA A 147 -9.23 13.92 -13.77
N GLY A 148 -7.99 14.17 -13.38
CA GLY A 148 -7.04 13.17 -12.86
C GLY A 148 -7.12 13.04 -11.34
N ILE A 149 -5.96 12.92 -10.72
CA ILE A 149 -5.85 12.68 -9.28
C ILE A 149 -5.46 13.91 -8.44
N SER A 150 -5.45 15.12 -9.01
CA SER A 150 -5.08 16.33 -8.26
C SER A 150 -6.12 16.74 -7.22
N ARG A 151 -7.39 16.43 -7.46
CA ARG A 151 -8.50 16.69 -6.53
C ARG A 151 -9.36 15.44 -6.44
N LEU A 152 -9.34 14.80 -5.27
CA LEU A 152 -10.05 13.54 -5.04
C LEU A 152 -11.07 13.70 -3.91
N PHE A 153 -12.08 12.85 -3.98
CA PHE A 153 -12.95 12.52 -2.88
C PHE A 153 -12.77 11.05 -2.55
N VAL A 154 -12.61 10.72 -1.26
CA VAL A 154 -12.56 9.35 -0.79
C VAL A 154 -13.65 9.09 0.23
N SER A 155 -14.33 7.96 0.09
CA SER A 155 -15.31 7.51 1.06
C SER A 155 -15.20 6.00 1.30
N ALA A 156 -15.33 5.60 2.54
CA ALA A 156 -15.52 4.22 2.95
C ALA A 156 -16.26 4.12 4.27
N SER A 157 -16.79 2.94 4.57
CA SER A 157 -17.51 2.66 5.79
C SER A 157 -17.27 1.23 6.27
N GLY A 158 -17.31 1.06 7.58
CA GLY A 158 -17.38 -0.21 8.28
C GLY A 158 -18.50 -0.19 9.32
N ALA A 159 -18.62 -1.25 10.10
CA ALA A 159 -19.67 -1.37 11.11
C ALA A 159 -19.64 -0.23 12.15
N GLN A 160 -18.48 0.32 12.45
CA GLN A 160 -18.29 1.28 13.54
C GLN A 160 -17.65 2.60 13.09
N PHE A 161 -17.34 2.74 11.79
CA PHE A 161 -16.76 3.95 11.25
C PHE A 161 -17.30 4.25 9.85
N ARG A 162 -17.20 5.52 9.49
CA ARG A 162 -17.31 6.03 8.12
C ARG A 162 -16.41 7.24 8.00
N TYR A 163 -15.87 7.46 6.84
CA TYR A 163 -15.20 8.73 6.52
C TYR A 163 -15.58 9.23 5.14
N ARG A 164 -15.49 10.55 5.00
CA ARG A 164 -15.61 11.30 3.75
C ARG A 164 -14.57 12.38 3.77
N LEU A 165 -13.56 12.25 2.90
CA LEU A 165 -12.44 13.16 2.86
C LEU A 165 -12.30 13.74 1.46
N THR A 166 -11.97 15.02 1.39
CA THR A 166 -11.55 15.71 0.17
C THR A 166 -10.05 15.89 0.22
N LEU A 167 -9.39 15.56 -0.89
CA LEU A 167 -7.95 15.65 -1.03
C LEU A 167 -7.63 16.64 -2.16
N SER A 168 -6.62 17.48 -1.97
CA SER A 168 -6.13 18.40 -2.99
C SER A 168 -4.59 18.40 -3.01
N ALA A 169 -4.02 18.30 -4.20
CA ALA A 169 -2.59 18.39 -4.44
C ALA A 169 -2.32 19.36 -5.57
N ASP A 170 -1.43 20.32 -5.35
CA ASP A 170 -1.03 21.31 -6.36
C ASP A 170 0.22 20.86 -7.14
N MET A 171 0.84 19.76 -6.73
CA MET A 171 2.03 19.20 -7.36
C MET A 171 1.69 17.90 -8.10
N PRO A 172 2.42 17.59 -9.18
CA PRO A 172 2.23 16.32 -9.89
C PRO A 172 2.62 15.11 -9.03
N PRO A 173 2.13 13.91 -9.36
CA PRO A 173 2.61 12.68 -8.74
C PRO A 173 4.10 12.46 -9.03
N VAL A 174 4.78 11.74 -8.16
CA VAL A 174 6.19 11.39 -8.27
C VAL A 174 6.34 9.93 -8.71
N LEU A 175 7.33 9.66 -9.54
CA LEU A 175 7.64 8.33 -10.03
C LEU A 175 8.63 7.66 -9.09
N GLU A 176 8.27 6.48 -8.57
CA GLU A 176 9.10 5.72 -7.63
C GLU A 176 10.13 4.85 -8.36
N GLY A 177 11.28 4.60 -7.72
CA GLY A 177 12.38 3.88 -8.34
C GLY A 177 13.02 4.64 -9.49
N ASP A 178 13.41 3.94 -10.54
CA ASP A 178 13.93 4.56 -11.77
C ASP A 178 12.76 4.93 -12.70
N LYS A 179 12.28 6.17 -12.57
CA LYS A 179 11.20 6.75 -13.41
C LYS A 179 9.93 5.87 -13.44
N GLY A 180 9.55 5.31 -12.30
CA GLY A 180 8.38 4.45 -12.17
C GLY A 180 8.69 2.95 -12.27
N TYR A 181 9.91 2.55 -12.61
CA TYR A 181 10.38 1.17 -12.51
C TYR A 181 10.95 0.92 -11.11
N SER A 182 10.15 0.34 -10.24
CA SER A 182 10.51 0.06 -8.84
C SER A 182 10.94 -1.39 -8.67
N ARG A 183 12.26 -1.62 -8.55
CA ARG A 183 12.80 -2.95 -8.25
C ARG A 183 12.39 -3.39 -6.85
N LYS A 184 12.13 -4.69 -6.73
CA LYS A 184 11.69 -5.35 -5.49
C LYS A 184 12.65 -6.46 -5.03
N SER A 185 13.61 -6.84 -5.87
CA SER A 185 14.53 -7.93 -5.57
C SER A 185 15.81 -7.84 -6.41
N GLU A 186 16.83 -8.59 -6.02
CA GLU A 186 18.08 -8.69 -6.78
C GLU A 186 17.91 -9.43 -8.11
N ASP A 187 16.97 -10.37 -8.19
CA ASP A 187 16.64 -11.14 -9.40
C ASP A 187 15.83 -10.33 -10.44
N GLY A 188 15.56 -9.03 -10.16
CA GLY A 188 14.98 -8.11 -11.12
C GLY A 188 13.46 -8.03 -11.10
N ARG A 189 12.79 -8.63 -10.13
CA ARG A 189 11.35 -8.41 -9.94
C ARG A 189 11.07 -6.96 -9.64
N ALA A 190 10.00 -6.43 -10.21
CA ALA A 190 9.70 -5.01 -10.14
C ALA A 190 8.20 -4.76 -10.28
N SER A 191 7.80 -3.55 -9.96
CA SER A 191 6.49 -3.00 -10.26
C SER A 191 6.63 -1.67 -10.99
N TYR A 192 5.60 -1.28 -11.75
CA TYR A 192 5.40 0.11 -12.09
C TYR A 192 4.75 0.80 -10.91
N TYR A 193 5.30 1.93 -10.49
CA TYR A 193 4.94 2.56 -9.24
C TYR A 193 5.07 4.08 -9.29
N PHE A 194 4.02 4.77 -8.88
CA PHE A 194 4.06 6.21 -8.62
C PHE A 194 3.29 6.54 -7.35
N SER A 195 3.64 7.66 -6.73
CA SER A 195 3.01 8.19 -5.53
C SER A 195 2.49 9.60 -5.75
N GLN A 196 1.41 9.97 -5.03
CA GLN A 196 1.00 11.35 -4.86
C GLN A 196 1.10 11.70 -3.36
N PRO A 197 2.25 12.24 -2.91
CA PRO A 197 2.52 12.49 -1.49
C PRO A 197 2.16 13.90 -1.02
N PHE A 198 1.48 14.70 -1.83
CA PHE A 198 1.30 16.14 -1.57
C PHE A 198 -0.14 16.52 -1.20
N TYR A 199 -1.00 15.56 -0.89
CA TYR A 199 -2.38 15.89 -0.56
C TYR A 199 -2.51 16.65 0.76
N ALA A 200 -3.17 17.81 0.69
CA ALA A 200 -3.90 18.38 1.81
C ALA A 200 -5.27 17.71 1.91
N VAL A 201 -5.71 17.46 3.13
CA VAL A 201 -6.96 16.72 3.40
C VAL A 201 -7.85 17.54 4.32
N GLU A 202 -9.14 17.56 4.01
CA GLU A 202 -10.21 18.01 4.88
C GLU A 202 -11.43 17.09 4.79
N GLY A 203 -12.21 16.99 5.86
CA GLY A 203 -13.43 16.18 5.82
C GLY A 203 -13.94 15.77 7.18
N GLU A 204 -14.59 14.63 7.22
CA GLU A 204 -15.27 14.12 8.40
C GLU A 204 -15.02 12.63 8.58
N LEU A 205 -14.73 12.27 9.82
CA LEU A 205 -14.81 10.90 10.32
C LEU A 205 -16.10 10.78 11.12
N ILE A 206 -16.78 9.63 11.03
CA ILE A 206 -17.89 9.26 11.91
C ILE A 206 -17.44 8.01 12.63
N LEU A 207 -17.20 8.11 13.93
CA LEU A 207 -16.78 6.99 14.78
C LEU A 207 -17.89 6.66 15.76
N ARG A 208 -18.42 5.44 15.69
CA ARG A 208 -19.53 4.98 16.54
C ARG A 208 -20.73 5.96 16.52
N GLY A 209 -20.99 6.57 15.37
CA GLY A 209 -22.06 7.55 15.17
C GLY A 209 -21.70 9.00 15.53
N ALA A 210 -20.53 9.26 16.11
CA ALA A 210 -20.08 10.61 16.44
C ALA A 210 -19.30 11.23 15.28
N PRO A 211 -19.72 12.37 14.69
CA PRO A 211 -19.02 13.06 13.64
C PRO A 211 -17.84 13.86 14.19
N ILE A 212 -16.71 13.80 13.49
CA ILE A 212 -15.45 14.48 13.84
C ILE A 212 -14.92 15.16 12.59
N LYS A 213 -14.89 16.47 12.57
CA LYS A 213 -14.23 17.22 11.49
C LYS A 213 -12.73 17.11 11.63
N VAL A 214 -12.06 16.83 10.53
CA VAL A 214 -10.62 16.62 10.49
C VAL A 214 -9.97 17.34 9.33
N THR A 215 -8.71 17.69 9.52
CA THR A 215 -7.79 18.15 8.48
C THR A 215 -6.47 17.40 8.60
N GLY A 216 -5.66 17.40 7.54
CA GLY A 216 -4.37 16.73 7.59
C GLY A 216 -3.67 16.61 6.25
N ARG A 217 -2.90 15.54 6.10
CA ARG A 217 -2.15 15.21 4.89
C ARG A 217 -2.42 13.76 4.51
N ALA A 218 -2.30 13.47 3.20
CA ALA A 218 -2.42 12.10 2.71
C ALA A 218 -1.31 11.78 1.72
N TRP A 219 -1.12 10.48 1.57
CA TRP A 219 -0.22 9.84 0.61
C TRP A 219 -1.03 8.82 -0.17
N MET A 220 -0.93 8.85 -1.50
CA MET A 220 -1.54 7.86 -2.36
C MET A 220 -0.46 7.14 -3.14
N ASP A 221 -0.55 5.81 -3.20
CA ASP A 221 0.26 4.95 -4.06
C ASP A 221 -0.59 4.30 -5.13
N ARG A 222 0.01 4.17 -6.29
CA ARG A 222 -0.51 3.41 -7.41
C ARG A 222 0.59 2.49 -7.91
N GLU A 223 0.33 1.19 -7.84
CA GLU A 223 1.35 0.20 -8.17
C GLU A 223 0.73 -1.00 -8.88
N TRP A 224 1.43 -1.54 -9.91
CA TRP A 224 0.99 -2.73 -10.63
C TRP A 224 2.17 -3.58 -11.07
N SER A 225 1.95 -4.91 -11.02
CA SER A 225 2.91 -5.92 -11.40
C SER A 225 2.20 -7.26 -11.62
N SER A 226 2.88 -8.21 -12.24
CA SER A 226 2.42 -9.60 -12.27
C SER A 226 3.10 -10.46 -11.21
N GLN A 227 4.26 -10.02 -10.72
CA GLN A 227 5.05 -10.75 -9.74
C GLN A 227 5.91 -9.77 -8.92
N PRO A 228 5.29 -9.06 -7.94
CA PRO A 228 5.98 -8.02 -7.20
C PRO A 228 6.98 -8.55 -6.17
N LEU A 229 6.83 -9.80 -5.71
CA LEU A 229 7.74 -10.42 -4.73
C LEU A 229 8.53 -11.57 -5.32
N SER A 230 9.73 -11.78 -4.82
CA SER A 230 10.52 -12.99 -5.04
C SER A 230 9.98 -14.14 -4.17
N PRO A 231 10.10 -15.41 -4.59
CA PRO A 231 9.60 -16.56 -3.81
C PRO A 231 10.23 -16.69 -2.43
N ASP A 232 11.42 -16.11 -2.22
CA ASP A 232 12.13 -16.09 -0.95
C ASP A 232 11.80 -14.88 -0.08
N GLN A 233 10.88 -13.99 -0.50
CA GLN A 233 10.43 -12.85 0.26
C GLN A 233 9.12 -13.14 1.01
N LYS A 234 9.10 -12.88 2.31
CA LYS A 234 7.95 -13.14 3.19
C LYS A 234 6.89 -12.04 3.13
N GLY A 235 7.32 -10.79 2.94
CA GLY A 235 6.51 -9.59 3.02
C GLY A 235 7.40 -8.36 3.11
N TRP A 236 6.83 -7.25 3.50
CA TRP A 236 7.51 -5.95 3.52
C TRP A 236 7.21 -5.14 4.77
N ASP A 237 8.09 -4.15 5.00
CA ASP A 237 7.89 -3.02 5.89
C ASP A 237 7.97 -1.76 5.02
N TRP A 238 6.85 -1.07 4.84
CA TRP A 238 6.73 0.10 3.98
C TRP A 238 6.45 1.35 4.82
N PHE A 239 7.11 2.45 4.47
CA PHE A 239 7.00 3.73 5.15
C PHE A 239 6.72 4.84 4.13
N SER A 240 5.71 5.65 4.40
CA SER A 240 5.54 6.98 3.80
C SER A 240 5.73 8.03 4.89
N LEU A 241 6.67 8.92 4.71
CA LEU A 241 7.03 9.90 5.73
C LEU A 241 6.90 11.32 5.17
N HIS A 242 6.22 12.19 5.92
CA HIS A 242 6.14 13.62 5.67
C HIS A 242 7.01 14.33 6.71
N LEU A 243 8.13 14.90 6.28
CA LEU A 243 8.99 15.69 7.14
C LEU A 243 8.39 17.10 7.35
N SER A 244 8.58 17.66 8.53
CA SER A 244 8.06 19.01 8.83
C SER A 244 8.75 20.11 8.02
N SER A 245 9.93 19.86 7.49
CA SER A 245 10.69 20.72 6.58
C SER A 245 10.13 20.76 5.15
N GLY A 246 9.22 19.82 4.81
CA GLY A 246 8.52 19.78 3.53
C GLY A 246 8.86 18.60 2.63
N GLU A 247 10.02 17.98 2.83
CA GLU A 247 10.43 16.79 2.09
C GLU A 247 9.56 15.58 2.45
N LYS A 248 9.63 14.58 1.62
CA LYS A 248 8.95 13.30 1.84
C LYS A 248 9.92 12.14 1.59
N LEU A 249 9.61 11.00 2.16
CA LEU A 249 10.44 9.81 2.05
C LEU A 249 9.54 8.59 1.93
N MET A 250 9.68 7.84 0.84
CA MET A 250 9.17 6.49 0.71
C MET A 250 10.30 5.51 0.95
N LEU A 251 10.08 4.52 1.82
CA LEU A 251 11.00 3.40 2.03
C LEU A 251 10.23 2.09 2.04
N CYS A 252 10.84 1.08 1.45
CA CYS A 252 10.31 -0.29 1.50
C CYS A 252 11.47 -1.26 1.80
N ARG A 253 11.30 -2.09 2.83
CA ARG A 253 12.17 -3.21 3.15
C ARG A 253 11.41 -4.50 2.87
N LEU A 254 11.82 -5.23 1.84
CA LEU A 254 11.28 -6.54 1.51
C LEU A 254 12.10 -7.61 2.24
N ARG A 255 11.45 -8.34 3.14
CA ARG A 255 12.12 -9.26 4.08
C ARG A 255 12.35 -10.62 3.44
N GLY A 256 13.63 -11.00 3.30
CA GLY A 256 14.03 -12.30 2.78
C GLY A 256 13.93 -13.42 3.83
N VAL A 257 13.53 -14.62 3.40
CA VAL A 257 13.50 -15.82 4.24
C VAL A 257 14.89 -16.15 4.76
N SER A 258 15.92 -15.92 3.95
CA SER A 258 17.33 -16.16 4.31
C SER A 258 17.95 -15.06 5.19
N GLY A 259 17.18 -14.02 5.54
CA GLY A 259 17.68 -12.84 6.27
C GLY A 259 18.38 -11.80 5.38
N ARG A 260 18.37 -11.98 4.07
CA ARG A 260 18.82 -10.97 3.11
C ARG A 260 17.61 -10.16 2.66
N ASP A 261 17.52 -8.95 3.18
CA ASP A 261 16.45 -8.03 2.84
C ASP A 261 16.82 -7.22 1.62
N PHE A 262 15.82 -6.85 0.81
CA PHE A 262 15.97 -5.87 -0.26
C PHE A 262 15.38 -4.55 0.24
N ILE A 263 16.17 -3.47 0.17
CA ILE A 263 15.74 -2.14 0.58
C ILE A 263 15.68 -1.25 -0.65
N GLY A 264 14.55 -0.59 -0.84
CA GLY A 264 14.35 0.43 -1.86
C GLY A 264 13.69 1.66 -1.26
N GLY A 265 13.84 2.80 -1.92
CA GLY A 265 13.17 4.02 -1.49
C GLY A 265 13.55 5.23 -2.32
N ASN A 266 12.77 6.29 -2.13
CA ASN A 266 12.96 7.55 -2.80
C ASN A 266 12.89 8.69 -1.79
N TRP A 267 13.86 9.60 -1.87
CA TRP A 267 13.76 10.92 -1.26
C TRP A 267 13.07 11.87 -2.23
N ILE A 268 12.11 12.62 -1.72
CA ILE A 268 11.30 13.58 -2.49
C ILE A 268 11.48 14.95 -1.85
N ASP A 269 12.14 15.84 -2.57
CA ASP A 269 12.37 17.22 -2.11
C ASP A 269 11.02 17.96 -1.99
N ALA A 270 11.01 19.08 -1.29
CA ALA A 270 9.81 19.88 -1.07
C ALA A 270 9.18 20.42 -2.37
N ASP A 271 9.98 20.56 -3.43
CA ASP A 271 9.56 20.96 -4.78
C ASP A 271 9.15 19.78 -5.69
N GLY A 272 9.17 18.55 -5.15
CA GLY A 272 8.76 17.32 -5.84
C GLY A 272 9.90 16.65 -6.63
N ALA A 273 11.10 17.16 -6.62
CA ALA A 273 12.23 16.47 -7.23
C ALA A 273 12.53 15.17 -6.48
N THR A 274 12.66 14.07 -7.23
CA THR A 274 12.75 12.72 -6.65
C THR A 274 14.13 12.14 -6.90
N ARG A 275 14.70 11.51 -5.86
CA ARG A 275 15.99 10.81 -5.92
C ARG A 275 15.84 9.42 -5.34
N GLN A 276 16.18 8.42 -6.14
CA GLN A 276 16.28 7.06 -5.66
C GLN A 276 17.44 6.93 -4.67
N LEU A 277 17.18 6.28 -3.54
CA LEU A 277 18.19 6.02 -2.51
C LEU A 277 18.99 4.75 -2.83
N ALA A 278 20.29 4.80 -2.59
CA ALA A 278 21.12 3.62 -2.66
C ALA A 278 20.86 2.72 -1.43
N PRO A 279 20.72 1.39 -1.58
CA PRO A 279 20.43 0.50 -0.46
C PRO A 279 21.40 0.62 0.72
N GLU A 280 22.69 0.84 0.45
CA GLU A 280 23.74 1.02 1.46
C GLU A 280 23.65 2.33 2.25
N ASP A 281 22.86 3.26 1.75
CA ASP A 281 22.60 4.55 2.37
C ASP A 281 21.50 4.48 3.44
N VAL A 282 20.65 3.44 3.38
CA VAL A 282 19.46 3.26 4.19
C VAL A 282 19.67 2.16 5.23
N SER A 283 19.30 2.45 6.47
CA SER A 283 19.13 1.43 7.53
C SER A 283 17.72 1.54 8.13
N ILE A 284 17.07 0.39 8.33
CA ILE A 284 15.74 0.24 8.94
C ILE A 284 15.84 -0.82 10.03
N GLU A 285 15.89 -0.40 11.29
CA GLU A 285 16.16 -1.26 12.45
C GLU A 285 14.99 -1.26 13.42
N PRO A 286 14.48 -2.44 13.86
CA PRO A 286 13.44 -2.50 14.86
C PRO A 286 13.99 -2.08 16.24
N LEU A 287 13.24 -1.23 16.95
CA LEU A 287 13.58 -0.78 18.32
C LEU A 287 12.74 -1.44 19.39
N ALA A 288 11.47 -1.72 19.08
CA ALA A 288 10.56 -2.37 20.01
C ALA A 288 9.50 -3.17 19.25
N THR A 289 9.03 -4.22 19.89
CA THR A 289 8.00 -5.12 19.35
C THR A 289 6.70 -4.99 20.15
N THR A 290 5.59 -5.35 19.50
CA THR A 290 4.27 -5.50 20.11
C THR A 290 3.76 -6.90 19.77
N THR A 291 3.18 -7.59 20.76
CA THR A 291 2.52 -8.87 20.53
C THR A 291 1.02 -8.64 20.41
N LEU A 292 0.45 -9.01 19.26
CA LEU A 292 -0.96 -8.91 18.94
C LEU A 292 -1.49 -10.30 18.63
N ALA A 293 -2.41 -10.80 19.46
CA ALA A 293 -2.88 -12.18 19.40
C ALA A 293 -1.70 -13.18 19.44
N SER A 294 -1.40 -13.85 18.35
CA SER A 294 -0.30 -14.81 18.24
C SER A 294 0.93 -14.29 17.50
N THR A 295 0.88 -13.05 17.00
CA THR A 295 1.94 -12.47 16.17
C THR A 295 2.71 -11.41 16.94
N THR A 296 4.03 -11.51 16.94
CA THR A 296 4.93 -10.47 17.46
C THR A 296 5.61 -9.78 16.32
N LEU A 297 5.45 -8.45 16.24
CA LEU A 297 5.97 -7.63 15.15
C LEU A 297 6.58 -6.34 15.69
N PRO A 298 7.57 -5.76 15.00
CA PRO A 298 8.17 -4.50 15.40
C PRO A 298 7.20 -3.36 15.11
N THR A 299 6.99 -2.49 16.09
CA THR A 299 6.10 -1.30 15.94
C THR A 299 6.84 0.02 16.13
N ARG A 300 8.08 -0.02 16.60
CA ARG A 300 8.97 1.14 16.65
C ARG A 300 10.25 0.84 15.89
N TRP A 301 10.69 1.83 15.13
CA TRP A 301 11.81 1.68 14.22
C TRP A 301 12.80 2.84 14.33
N ARG A 302 14.08 2.54 14.13
CA ARG A 302 15.09 3.52 13.76
C ARG A 302 15.28 3.48 12.26
N VAL A 303 15.15 4.63 11.63
CA VAL A 303 15.37 4.82 10.19
C VAL A 303 16.51 5.81 10.00
N THR A 304 17.49 5.43 9.18
CA THR A 304 18.62 6.27 8.85
C THR A 304 18.80 6.35 7.34
N VAL A 305 19.00 7.58 6.82
CA VAL A 305 19.41 7.84 5.43
C VAL A 305 20.63 8.75 5.48
N LYS A 306 21.80 8.16 5.24
CA LYS A 306 23.11 8.84 5.48
C LYS A 306 23.30 10.06 4.58
N SER A 307 22.97 9.94 3.30
CA SER A 307 23.10 11.02 2.30
C SER A 307 22.27 12.25 2.63
N HIS A 308 21.23 12.10 3.44
CA HIS A 308 20.32 13.19 3.85
C HIS A 308 20.44 13.52 5.35
N ALA A 309 21.48 13.00 6.02
CA ALA A 309 21.69 13.19 7.46
C ALA A 309 20.43 12.88 8.30
N LEU A 310 19.56 11.99 7.81
CA LEU A 310 18.35 11.57 8.50
C LEU A 310 18.69 10.44 9.46
N ALA A 311 18.33 10.62 10.73
CA ALA A 311 18.36 9.60 11.76
C ALA A 311 17.16 9.84 12.70
N ILE A 312 16.11 9.04 12.54
CA ILE A 312 14.83 9.21 13.21
C ILE A 312 14.38 7.93 13.91
N GLU A 313 13.54 8.10 14.92
CA GLU A 313 12.84 7.01 15.59
C GLU A 313 11.33 7.18 15.43
N THR A 314 10.66 6.12 14.99
CA THR A 314 9.20 6.12 14.77
C THR A 314 8.46 5.69 16.03
N THR A 315 7.25 6.20 16.19
CA THR A 315 6.31 5.78 17.24
C THR A 315 4.91 5.71 16.63
N PRO A 316 4.23 4.53 16.70
CA PRO A 316 2.88 4.41 16.18
C PRO A 316 1.88 5.22 17.01
N LEU A 317 0.82 5.70 16.37
CA LEU A 317 -0.33 6.28 17.07
C LEU A 317 -1.00 5.22 17.94
N ASN A 318 -1.17 4.02 17.39
CA ASN A 318 -1.71 2.87 18.08
C ASN A 318 -0.87 1.63 17.73
N PRO A 319 -0.14 1.02 18.67
CA PRO A 319 0.64 -0.17 18.38
C PRO A 319 -0.22 -1.40 18.02
N ALA A 320 -1.53 -1.37 18.30
CA ALA A 320 -2.46 -2.44 18.00
C ALA A 320 -3.19 -2.26 16.64
N SER A 321 -2.62 -1.53 15.69
CA SER A 321 -3.21 -1.29 14.36
C SER A 321 -3.14 -2.53 13.44
N TRP A 322 -3.72 -3.64 13.89
CA TRP A 322 -3.75 -4.91 13.18
C TRP A 322 -5.00 -5.04 12.32
N MET A 323 -4.81 -5.17 11.02
CA MET A 323 -5.83 -5.48 10.03
C MET A 323 -6.07 -6.99 10.02
N ALA A 324 -7.02 -7.49 10.79
CA ALA A 324 -7.38 -8.92 10.82
C ALA A 324 -8.25 -9.30 9.62
N THR A 325 -7.82 -8.95 8.43
CA THR A 325 -8.45 -9.22 7.16
C THR A 325 -8.02 -10.59 6.62
N ARG A 326 -8.50 -11.00 5.45
CA ARG A 326 -8.15 -12.26 4.79
C ARG A 326 -6.64 -12.44 4.60
N PHE A 327 -5.95 -11.35 4.28
CA PHE A 327 -4.48 -11.24 4.29
C PHE A 327 -4.11 -10.26 5.39
N ALA A 328 -3.92 -10.78 6.61
CA ALA A 328 -3.72 -9.96 7.78
C ALA A 328 -2.36 -9.24 7.77
N TYR A 329 -2.34 -7.97 8.17
CA TYR A 329 -1.16 -7.14 8.22
C TYR A 329 -1.32 -6.02 9.27
N TRP A 330 -0.23 -5.36 9.61
CA TRP A 330 -0.27 -4.18 10.48
C TRP A 330 -0.21 -2.91 9.65
N GLU A 331 -1.08 -1.95 9.94
CA GLU A 331 -1.11 -0.69 9.23
C GLU A 331 -1.59 0.46 10.10
N GLY A 332 -0.79 1.52 10.21
CA GLY A 332 -1.19 2.64 11.03
C GLY A 332 -0.34 3.89 10.89
N PRO A 333 -0.89 5.04 11.35
CA PRO A 333 -0.16 6.29 11.38
C PRO A 333 0.97 6.23 12.41
N ILE A 334 2.09 6.84 12.04
CA ILE A 334 3.27 6.98 12.89
C ILE A 334 3.67 8.45 13.00
N ARG A 335 4.36 8.78 14.08
CA ARG A 335 5.15 10.00 14.23
C ARG A 335 6.60 9.64 14.36
N PHE A 336 7.48 10.55 14.04
CA PHE A 336 8.90 10.35 14.22
C PHE A 336 9.59 11.59 14.75
N THR A 337 10.69 11.35 15.46
CA THR A 337 11.57 12.37 16.05
C THR A 337 13.04 11.95 15.87
N GLY A 338 13.94 12.87 16.06
CA GLY A 338 15.39 12.68 15.91
C GLY A 338 16.03 13.86 15.20
N SER A 339 16.84 13.59 14.18
CA SER A 339 17.41 14.65 13.33
C SER A 339 16.34 15.45 12.60
N HIS A 340 15.20 14.81 12.31
CA HIS A 340 14.01 15.40 11.69
C HIS A 340 12.78 14.99 12.49
N VAL A 341 11.72 15.78 12.35
CA VAL A 341 10.42 15.49 12.95
C VAL A 341 9.35 15.45 11.88
N GLY A 342 8.30 14.67 12.11
CA GLY A 342 7.20 14.57 11.18
C GLY A 342 6.22 13.47 11.54
N GLU A 343 5.40 13.12 10.55
CA GLU A 343 4.38 12.08 10.62
C GLU A 343 4.35 11.27 9.34
N GLY A 344 3.73 10.11 9.37
CA GLY A 344 3.65 9.25 8.19
C GLY A 344 2.81 8.02 8.47
N TYR A 345 2.95 7.04 7.62
CA TYR A 345 2.31 5.73 7.75
C TYR A 345 3.35 4.62 7.69
N LEU A 346 3.06 3.53 8.38
CA LEU A 346 3.80 2.29 8.33
C LEU A 346 2.83 1.18 7.99
N GLU A 347 3.21 0.33 7.04
CA GLU A 347 2.54 -0.92 6.72
C GLU A 347 3.53 -2.07 6.84
N MET A 348 3.13 -3.17 7.47
CA MET A 348 3.97 -4.35 7.68
C MET A 348 3.19 -5.62 7.37
N THR A 349 3.66 -6.40 6.41
CA THR A 349 3.01 -7.64 5.94
C THR A 349 3.87 -8.87 6.22
N GLY A 350 3.26 -10.06 6.29
CA GLY A 350 3.99 -11.32 6.36
C GLY A 350 4.73 -11.59 7.69
N TYR A 351 4.19 -11.14 8.80
CA TYR A 351 4.66 -11.44 10.16
C TYR A 351 3.92 -12.62 10.78
#